data_2090d6a799e7f4a7ceb7cf27eb65de52
#
_entry.id   2090d6a799e7f4a7ceb7cf27eb65de52
#
_cell.length_a   1.000
_cell.length_b   1.000
_cell.length_c   1.000
_cell.angle_alpha   90.00
_cell.angle_beta   90.00
_cell.angle_gamma   90.00
#
_symmetry.space_group_name_H-M   'P 1'
#
loop_
_entity.id
_entity.type
_entity.pdbx_description
1 polymer ?
#
loop_
_entity_poly.entity_id
_entity_poly.type
_entity_poly.pdbx_seq_one_letter_code
_entity_poly.pdbx_strand_id
1 'polypeptide(L)'
;VEVQPTGSVIVRSPNRMPLYEIERFLAMRQAWINERLQDVEAKRSVLPQRTQPNHFYHRGEVLEWGWQNADVLVPQQHTTRSAALRYIERWQRAEARSLFSSMISEHLPAIGVPGLRYQGLKLRRMKRRWGSCSSTGHITLNEHLIRVPDGCIRGVVVHELCHLVHLHHGAAFHHLVADVYPDHRLSDTLLDAWTSVLHAHADAFVQSSSNADVSDAAIISGVRPSM
;
A
#
# COMPACT_ATOMS: atom_id res chain seq x y z
N VAL A 1 12.04 -17.62 12.02
CA VAL A 1 11.56 -16.32 12.55
C VAL A 1 11.48 -15.31 11.43
N GLU A 2 10.47 -14.49 11.44
CA GLU A 2 10.19 -13.45 10.45
C GLU A 2 9.82 -12.17 11.20
N VAL A 3 10.45 -11.05 10.87
CA VAL A 3 10.03 -9.73 11.33
C VAL A 3 9.14 -9.13 10.25
N GLN A 4 7.89 -8.85 10.61
CA GLN A 4 6.93 -8.28 9.68
C GLN A 4 7.09 -6.77 9.54
N PRO A 5 6.59 -6.17 8.44
CA PRO A 5 6.57 -4.72 8.26
C PRO A 5 5.82 -3.96 9.36
N THR A 6 4.92 -4.63 10.08
CA THR A 6 4.21 -4.09 11.26
C THR A 6 5.09 -3.93 12.50
N GLY A 7 6.29 -4.50 12.51
CA GLY A 7 7.12 -4.66 13.70
C GLY A 7 6.79 -5.90 14.53
N SER A 8 5.83 -6.72 14.09
CA SER A 8 5.51 -7.98 14.75
C SER A 8 6.54 -9.05 14.40
N VAL A 9 6.96 -9.82 15.40
CA VAL A 9 7.88 -10.97 15.21
C VAL A 9 7.05 -12.25 15.17
N ILE A 10 7.08 -12.96 14.04
CA ILE A 10 6.40 -14.24 13.87
C ILE A 10 7.40 -15.36 13.94
N VAL A 11 7.13 -16.33 14.83
CA VAL A 11 7.89 -17.56 14.97
C VAL A 11 7.04 -18.70 14.46
N ARG A 12 7.56 -19.45 13.49
CA ARG A 12 6.93 -20.71 13.01
C ARG A 12 7.82 -21.86 13.41
N SER A 13 7.28 -22.82 14.14
CA SER A 13 7.97 -24.01 14.58
C SER A 13 7.15 -25.27 14.25
N PRO A 14 7.76 -26.48 14.15
CA PRO A 14 7.04 -27.73 14.11
C PRO A 14 6.15 -27.90 15.35
N ASN A 15 4.96 -28.52 15.18
CA ASN A 15 3.95 -28.64 16.24
C ASN A 15 4.42 -29.33 17.54
N ARG A 16 5.54 -30.11 17.49
CA ARG A 16 6.07 -30.85 18.65
C ARG A 16 7.41 -30.27 19.16
N MET A 17 7.82 -29.10 18.68
CA MET A 17 9.06 -28.48 19.15
C MET A 17 8.87 -27.97 20.58
N PRO A 18 9.72 -28.37 21.54
CA PRO A 18 9.65 -27.89 22.91
C PRO A 18 9.87 -26.37 22.98
N LEU A 19 9.17 -25.71 23.91
CA LEU A 19 9.24 -24.24 24.05
C LEU A 19 10.67 -23.75 24.32
N TYR A 20 11.45 -24.48 25.14
CA TYR A 20 12.84 -24.10 25.46
C TYR A 20 13.75 -24.07 24.23
N GLU A 21 13.50 -24.91 23.21
CA GLU A 21 14.25 -24.88 21.95
C GLU A 21 13.91 -23.63 21.12
N ILE A 22 12.62 -23.23 21.12
CA ILE A 22 12.17 -22.01 20.47
C ILE A 22 12.80 -20.80 21.16
N GLU A 23 12.77 -20.74 22.48
CA GLU A 23 13.36 -19.67 23.27
C GLU A 23 14.87 -19.58 23.07
N ARG A 24 15.58 -20.71 23.08
CA ARG A 24 17.01 -20.76 22.79
C ARG A 24 17.32 -20.26 21.38
N PHE A 25 16.56 -20.65 20.39
CA PHE A 25 16.71 -20.16 19.02
C PHE A 25 16.48 -18.66 18.91
N LEU A 26 15.45 -18.12 19.58
CA LEU A 26 15.18 -16.68 19.62
C LEU A 26 16.29 -15.90 20.31
N ALA A 27 16.82 -16.42 21.42
CA ALA A 27 17.96 -15.81 22.11
C ALA A 27 19.20 -15.70 21.20
N MET A 28 19.50 -16.76 20.43
CA MET A 28 20.60 -16.72 19.45
C MET A 28 20.37 -15.73 18.30
N ARG A 29 19.12 -15.41 17.97
CA ARG A 29 18.73 -14.49 16.89
C ARG A 29 18.39 -13.07 17.37
N GLN A 30 18.49 -12.82 18.67
CA GLN A 30 18.05 -11.55 19.28
C GLN A 30 18.68 -10.31 18.63
N ALA A 31 19.98 -10.36 18.34
CA ALA A 31 20.68 -9.24 17.69
C ALA A 31 20.09 -8.96 16.29
N TRP A 32 19.89 -10.00 15.49
CA TRP A 32 19.29 -9.89 14.16
C TRP A 32 17.84 -9.40 14.22
N ILE A 33 17.04 -9.88 15.19
CA ILE A 33 15.65 -9.43 15.39
C ILE A 33 15.63 -7.93 15.70
N ASN A 34 16.50 -7.49 16.62
CA ASN A 34 16.60 -6.09 17.04
C ASN A 34 17.01 -5.18 15.85
N GLU A 35 18.01 -5.59 15.07
CA GLU A 35 18.43 -4.87 13.86
C GLU A 35 17.26 -4.71 12.88
N ARG A 36 16.49 -5.78 12.62
CA ARG A 36 15.32 -5.72 11.73
C ARG A 36 14.18 -4.84 12.25
N LEU A 37 13.96 -4.85 13.57
CA LEU A 37 12.98 -3.96 14.20
C LEU A 37 13.40 -2.49 14.09
N GLN A 38 14.69 -2.19 14.26
CA GLN A 38 15.23 -0.85 14.06
C GLN A 38 15.10 -0.40 12.60
N ASP A 39 15.39 -1.27 11.62
CA ASP A 39 15.21 -0.98 10.19
C ASP A 39 13.75 -0.64 9.86
N VAL A 40 12.80 -1.40 10.42
CA VAL A 40 11.35 -1.15 10.23
C VAL A 40 10.98 0.21 10.81
N GLU A 41 11.43 0.53 12.02
CA GLU A 41 11.13 1.81 12.68
C GLU A 41 11.77 2.99 11.97
N ALA A 42 13.02 2.87 11.54
CA ALA A 42 13.72 3.90 10.77
C ALA A 42 13.00 4.19 9.43
N LYS A 43 12.54 3.15 8.73
CA LYS A 43 11.76 3.31 7.49
C LYS A 43 10.41 4.00 7.75
N ARG A 44 9.77 3.73 8.89
CA ARG A 44 8.48 4.32 9.25
C ARG A 44 8.59 5.77 9.66
N SER A 45 9.66 6.14 10.39
CA SER A 45 9.83 7.49 10.96
C SER A 45 10.04 8.57 9.90
N VAL A 46 10.52 8.23 8.69
CA VAL A 46 10.74 9.19 7.60
C VAL A 46 9.50 9.42 6.73
N LEU A 47 8.43 8.66 6.96
CA LEU A 47 7.20 8.78 6.16
C LEU A 47 6.14 9.62 6.87
N PRO A 48 5.24 10.28 6.12
CA PRO A 48 4.13 11.02 6.69
C PRO A 48 3.30 10.14 7.63
N GLN A 49 2.95 10.67 8.80
CA GLN A 49 2.18 9.94 9.81
C GLN A 49 0.73 10.41 9.85
N ARG A 50 -0.21 9.48 9.88
CA ARG A 50 -1.61 9.76 10.13
C ARG A 50 -1.79 10.03 11.62
N THR A 51 -2.23 11.24 11.98
CA THR A 51 -2.39 11.69 13.37
C THR A 51 -3.85 11.73 13.82
N GLN A 52 -4.80 11.69 12.89
CA GLN A 52 -6.24 11.78 13.16
C GLN A 52 -7.01 10.63 12.54
N PRO A 53 -8.17 10.24 13.11
CA PRO A 53 -9.00 9.15 12.60
C PRO A 53 -9.56 9.38 11.19
N ASN A 54 -9.69 10.64 10.77
CA ASN A 54 -10.16 11.05 9.44
C ASN A 54 -9.02 11.33 8.45
N HIS A 55 -7.75 11.06 8.82
CA HIS A 55 -6.63 11.10 7.91
C HIS A 55 -6.49 9.80 7.11
N PHE A 56 -6.10 9.92 5.86
CA PHE A 56 -5.79 8.78 4.99
C PHE A 56 -4.63 9.11 4.04
N TYR A 57 -3.95 8.07 3.54
CA TYR A 57 -2.87 8.24 2.57
C TYR A 57 -3.42 8.32 1.15
N HIS A 58 -2.90 9.25 0.35
CA HIS A 58 -3.19 9.40 -1.06
C HIS A 58 -1.97 9.99 -1.78
N ARG A 59 -1.40 9.27 -2.75
CA ARG A 59 -0.22 9.64 -3.55
C ARG A 59 0.98 10.10 -2.72
N GLY A 60 1.21 9.45 -1.58
CA GLY A 60 2.32 9.75 -0.68
C GLY A 60 2.04 10.84 0.34
N GLU A 61 0.91 11.47 0.30
CA GLU A 61 0.49 12.51 1.23
C GLU A 61 -0.54 12.01 2.24
N VAL A 62 -0.66 12.71 3.35
CA VAL A 62 -1.74 12.52 4.32
C VAL A 62 -2.81 13.57 4.03
N LEU A 63 -3.98 13.11 3.63
CA LEU A 63 -5.16 13.95 3.40
C LEU A 63 -6.18 13.74 4.51
N GLU A 64 -6.94 14.79 4.79
CA GLU A 64 -8.09 14.76 5.68
C GLU A 64 -9.40 14.60 4.88
N TRP A 65 -10.30 13.73 5.36
CA TRP A 65 -11.66 13.68 4.85
C TRP A 65 -12.64 14.25 5.87
N GLY A 66 -13.68 14.90 5.37
CA GLY A 66 -14.72 15.49 6.21
C GLY A 66 -15.95 15.89 5.41
N TRP A 67 -16.96 16.41 6.11
CA TRP A 67 -18.16 16.96 5.47
C TRP A 67 -18.05 18.44 5.17
N GLN A 68 -17.08 19.13 5.80
CA GLN A 68 -16.76 20.55 5.62
C GLN A 68 -15.28 20.78 5.92
N ASN A 69 -14.67 21.77 5.29
CA ASN A 69 -13.30 22.23 5.58
C ASN A 69 -12.25 21.10 5.64
N ALA A 70 -12.28 20.20 4.67
CA ALA A 70 -11.34 19.09 4.56
C ALA A 70 -10.81 18.99 3.12
N ASP A 71 -9.67 18.30 2.95
CA ASP A 71 -9.06 18.10 1.62
C ASP A 71 -9.98 17.31 0.69
N VAL A 72 -10.68 16.32 1.23
CA VAL A 72 -11.67 15.53 0.50
C VAL A 72 -13.04 15.63 1.16
N LEU A 73 -13.97 16.29 0.48
CA LEU A 73 -15.32 16.46 0.96
C LEU A 73 -16.18 15.20 0.70
N VAL A 74 -16.74 14.68 1.77
CA VAL A 74 -17.69 13.56 1.72
C VAL A 74 -19.10 14.13 1.53
N PRO A 75 -19.88 13.66 0.55
CA PRO A 75 -21.25 14.12 0.37
C PRO A 75 -22.12 13.89 1.60
N GLN A 76 -22.97 14.85 1.95
CA GLN A 76 -23.80 14.85 3.17
C GLN A 76 -24.73 13.66 3.32
N GLN A 77 -25.04 12.97 2.23
CA GLN A 77 -25.81 11.71 2.26
C GLN A 77 -25.08 10.56 2.98
N HIS A 78 -23.77 10.67 3.17
CA HIS A 78 -22.95 9.71 3.91
C HIS A 78 -22.78 10.20 5.35
N THR A 79 -23.83 10.08 6.18
CA THR A 79 -23.91 10.68 7.53
C THR A 79 -23.11 9.93 8.58
N THR A 80 -22.74 8.67 8.36
CA THR A 80 -21.97 7.87 9.30
C THR A 80 -20.52 7.77 8.88
N ARG A 81 -19.60 7.61 9.85
CA ARG A 81 -18.18 7.40 9.59
C ARG A 81 -17.95 6.21 8.65
N SER A 82 -18.64 5.10 8.86
CA SER A 82 -18.51 3.91 8.00
C SER A 82 -18.95 4.15 6.56
N ALA A 83 -20.01 4.98 6.35
CA ALA A 83 -20.44 5.37 5.00
C ALA A 83 -19.42 6.32 4.35
N ALA A 84 -18.86 7.26 5.10
CA ALA A 84 -17.80 8.15 4.64
C ALA A 84 -16.54 7.38 4.24
N LEU A 85 -16.09 6.43 5.04
CA LEU A 85 -14.94 5.58 4.71
C LEU A 85 -15.15 4.75 3.43
N ARG A 86 -16.33 4.18 3.26
CA ARG A 86 -16.68 3.48 2.01
C ARG A 86 -16.71 4.42 0.80
N TYR A 87 -17.12 5.68 0.99
CA TYR A 87 -17.04 6.70 -0.05
C TYR A 87 -15.59 6.99 -0.43
N ILE A 88 -14.72 7.25 0.54
CA ILE A 88 -13.28 7.50 0.32
C ILE A 88 -12.60 6.31 -0.38
N GLU A 89 -12.91 5.07 0.01
CA GLU A 89 -12.37 3.88 -0.67
C GLU A 89 -12.80 3.82 -2.14
N ARG A 90 -14.06 4.10 -2.45
CA ARG A 90 -14.54 4.14 -3.85
C ARG A 90 -13.89 5.27 -4.64
N TRP A 91 -13.76 6.43 -4.02
CA TRP A 91 -13.07 7.58 -4.61
C TRP A 91 -11.60 7.24 -4.92
N GLN A 92 -10.86 6.72 -3.94
CA GLN A 92 -9.47 6.28 -4.17
C GLN A 92 -9.36 5.22 -5.28
N ARG A 93 -10.33 4.30 -5.37
CA ARG A 93 -10.33 3.28 -6.42
C ARG A 93 -10.58 3.88 -7.81
N ALA A 94 -11.41 4.90 -7.93
CA ALA A 94 -11.63 5.63 -9.19
C ALA A 94 -10.37 6.39 -9.60
N GLU A 95 -9.75 7.12 -8.67
CA GLU A 95 -8.47 7.81 -8.87
C GLU A 95 -7.35 6.83 -9.27
N ALA A 96 -7.25 5.69 -8.59
CA ALA A 96 -6.29 4.64 -8.93
C ALA A 96 -6.46 4.15 -10.37
N ARG A 97 -7.72 3.93 -10.81
CA ARG A 97 -7.99 3.49 -12.17
C ARG A 97 -7.55 4.52 -13.20
N SER A 98 -7.88 5.79 -12.97
CA SER A 98 -7.52 6.90 -13.85
C SER A 98 -6.00 7.04 -13.94
N LEU A 99 -5.33 7.18 -12.79
CA LEU A 99 -3.88 7.40 -12.72
C LEU A 99 -3.09 6.22 -13.31
N PHE A 100 -3.43 4.98 -12.92
CA PHE A 100 -2.71 3.81 -13.42
C PHE A 100 -2.92 3.60 -14.92
N SER A 101 -4.12 3.87 -15.45
CA SER A 101 -4.36 3.81 -16.89
C SER A 101 -3.54 4.86 -17.64
N SER A 102 -3.44 6.08 -17.10
CA SER A 102 -2.60 7.14 -17.66
C SER A 102 -1.12 6.74 -17.68
N MET A 103 -0.59 6.24 -16.54
CA MET A 103 0.80 5.79 -16.44
C MET A 103 1.11 4.61 -17.38
N ILE A 104 0.18 3.65 -17.52
CA ILE A 104 0.32 2.55 -18.48
C ILE A 104 0.41 3.12 -19.91
N SER A 105 -0.49 4.03 -20.29
CA SER A 105 -0.50 4.63 -21.63
C SER A 105 0.77 5.44 -21.91
N GLU A 106 1.33 6.10 -20.91
CA GLU A 106 2.58 6.86 -20.99
C GLU A 106 3.79 5.95 -21.22
N HIS A 107 3.88 4.83 -20.48
CA HIS A 107 5.08 3.99 -20.47
C HIS A 107 5.02 2.79 -21.45
N LEU A 108 3.83 2.37 -21.86
CA LEU A 108 3.68 1.23 -22.79
C LEU A 108 4.47 1.37 -24.09
N PRO A 109 4.51 2.56 -24.75
CA PRO A 109 5.35 2.76 -25.94
C PRO A 109 6.85 2.62 -25.68
N ALA A 110 7.33 2.98 -24.49
CA ALA A 110 8.73 2.91 -24.11
C ALA A 110 9.25 1.47 -23.96
N ILE A 111 8.36 0.48 -23.79
CA ILE A 111 8.72 -0.94 -23.80
C ILE A 111 9.29 -1.37 -25.17
N GLY A 112 8.95 -0.67 -26.27
CA GLY A 112 9.65 -0.75 -27.55
C GLY A 112 9.47 -2.06 -28.33
N VAL A 113 8.56 -2.95 -27.94
CA VAL A 113 8.35 -4.24 -28.62
C VAL A 113 7.13 -4.16 -29.54
N PRO A 114 7.32 -4.27 -30.87
CA PRO A 114 6.21 -4.30 -31.84
C PRO A 114 5.25 -5.46 -31.56
N GLY A 115 3.94 -5.18 -31.58
CA GLY A 115 2.92 -6.20 -31.36
C GLY A 115 2.75 -6.66 -29.91
N LEU A 116 3.26 -5.90 -28.95
CA LEU A 116 3.10 -6.17 -27.52
C LEU A 116 1.61 -6.33 -27.14
N ARG A 117 1.28 -7.45 -26.49
CA ARG A 117 -0.10 -7.76 -26.11
C ARG A 117 -0.42 -7.19 -24.72
N TYR A 118 -0.95 -5.98 -24.68
CA TYR A 118 -1.61 -5.45 -23.50
C TYR A 118 -3.12 -5.62 -23.61
N GLN A 119 -3.74 -6.35 -22.67
CA GLN A 119 -5.17 -6.73 -22.69
C GLN A 119 -6.01 -5.93 -21.68
N GLY A 120 -5.39 -5.04 -20.92
CA GLY A 120 -6.09 -4.15 -20.02
C GLY A 120 -5.69 -4.26 -18.55
N LEU A 121 -6.18 -3.29 -17.77
CA LEU A 121 -5.93 -3.11 -16.34
C LEU A 121 -7.07 -3.67 -15.49
N LYS A 122 -6.73 -4.46 -14.49
CA LYS A 122 -7.60 -4.89 -13.39
C LYS A 122 -7.13 -4.31 -12.08
N LEU A 123 -8.06 -3.86 -11.22
CA LEU A 123 -7.76 -3.43 -9.86
C LEU A 123 -8.27 -4.48 -8.86
N ARG A 124 -7.42 -4.87 -7.93
CA ARG A 124 -7.76 -5.83 -6.86
C ARG A 124 -7.10 -5.43 -5.55
N ARG A 125 -7.72 -5.78 -4.41
CA ARG A 125 -7.03 -5.77 -3.10
C ARG A 125 -6.15 -7.01 -3.03
N MET A 126 -4.84 -6.81 -2.84
CA MET A 126 -3.86 -7.88 -2.72
C MET A 126 -3.07 -7.73 -1.42
N LYS A 127 -2.86 -8.83 -0.69
CA LYS A 127 -2.21 -8.79 0.63
C LYS A 127 -0.67 -8.81 0.55
N ARG A 128 -0.09 -9.37 -0.52
CA ARG A 128 1.35 -9.70 -0.58
C ARG A 128 2.07 -9.13 -1.80
N ARG A 129 1.39 -8.41 -2.68
CA ARG A 129 2.01 -7.86 -3.89
C ARG A 129 1.30 -6.57 -4.31
N TRP A 130 2.04 -5.73 -5.02
CA TRP A 130 1.54 -4.48 -5.56
C TRP A 130 1.00 -4.62 -6.98
N GLY A 131 1.51 -5.60 -7.74
CA GLY A 131 1.08 -5.86 -9.10
C GLY A 131 1.21 -7.32 -9.50
N SER A 132 0.74 -7.67 -10.68
CA SER A 132 1.00 -8.91 -11.40
C SER A 132 0.62 -8.77 -12.86
N CYS A 133 1.43 -9.35 -13.75
CA CYS A 133 1.11 -9.49 -15.17
C CYS A 133 0.81 -10.95 -15.51
N SER A 134 -0.25 -11.20 -16.26
CA SER A 134 -0.57 -12.56 -16.75
C SER A 134 0.12 -12.83 -18.09
N SER A 135 0.35 -14.10 -18.41
CA SER A 135 0.86 -14.54 -19.73
C SER A 135 -0.06 -14.14 -20.90
N THR A 136 -1.32 -13.81 -20.60
CA THR A 136 -2.30 -13.30 -21.59
C THR A 136 -2.24 -11.78 -21.76
N GLY A 137 -1.37 -11.06 -21.04
CA GLY A 137 -1.20 -9.61 -21.18
C GLY A 137 -2.14 -8.75 -20.32
N HIS A 138 -2.83 -9.33 -19.33
CA HIS A 138 -3.58 -8.54 -18.35
C HIS A 138 -2.68 -8.11 -17.20
N ILE A 139 -2.66 -6.82 -16.92
CA ILE A 139 -2.01 -6.25 -15.73
C ILE A 139 -3.04 -6.11 -14.62
N THR A 140 -2.70 -6.62 -13.44
CA THR A 140 -3.51 -6.42 -12.23
C THR A 140 -2.69 -5.60 -11.25
N LEU A 141 -3.21 -4.47 -10.79
CA LEU A 141 -2.58 -3.62 -9.78
C LEU A 141 -3.40 -3.60 -8.50
N ASN A 142 -2.69 -3.48 -7.38
CA ASN A 142 -3.32 -3.33 -6.07
C ASN A 142 -3.97 -1.94 -5.97
N GLU A 143 -5.25 -1.89 -5.64
CA GLU A 143 -5.95 -0.61 -5.51
C GLU A 143 -5.37 0.28 -4.39
N HIS A 144 -4.71 -0.31 -3.37
CA HIS A 144 -4.01 0.44 -2.33
C HIS A 144 -2.70 1.08 -2.79
N LEU A 145 -2.23 0.76 -4.01
CA LEU A 145 -1.04 1.39 -4.58
C LEU A 145 -1.24 2.91 -4.79
N ILE A 146 -2.48 3.40 -4.90
CA ILE A 146 -2.78 4.83 -4.95
C ILE A 146 -2.34 5.61 -3.69
N ARG A 147 -2.04 4.92 -2.61
CA ARG A 147 -1.66 5.53 -1.33
C ARG A 147 -0.20 5.93 -1.24
N VAL A 148 0.66 5.35 -2.09
CA VAL A 148 2.10 5.63 -2.11
C VAL A 148 2.44 6.73 -3.12
N PRO A 149 3.64 7.35 -3.06
CA PRO A 149 4.06 8.38 -4.00
C PRO A 149 4.04 7.92 -5.46
N ASP A 150 3.81 8.86 -6.37
CA ASP A 150 3.72 8.61 -7.82
C ASP A 150 4.94 7.88 -8.39
N GLY A 151 6.16 8.19 -7.89
CA GLY A 151 7.37 7.46 -8.28
C GLY A 151 7.29 5.97 -7.97
N CYS A 152 6.76 5.60 -6.78
CA CYS A 152 6.55 4.20 -6.41
C CYS A 152 5.47 3.54 -7.29
N ILE A 153 4.38 4.26 -7.58
CA ILE A 153 3.30 3.78 -8.47
C ILE A 153 3.89 3.50 -9.85
N ARG A 154 4.66 4.46 -10.41
CA ARG A 154 5.35 4.34 -11.69
C ARG A 154 6.28 3.14 -11.73
N GLY A 155 7.09 2.93 -10.69
CA GLY A 155 7.97 1.77 -10.56
C GLY A 155 7.22 0.45 -10.71
N VAL A 156 6.11 0.28 -9.98
CA VAL A 156 5.27 -0.93 -10.09
C VAL A 156 4.63 -1.05 -11.48
N VAL A 157 4.10 0.04 -12.05
CA VAL A 157 3.50 0.03 -13.39
C VAL A 157 4.51 -0.41 -14.45
N VAL A 158 5.72 0.17 -14.45
CA VAL A 158 6.79 -0.20 -15.39
C VAL A 158 7.23 -1.66 -15.18
N HIS A 159 7.36 -2.10 -13.93
CA HIS A 159 7.67 -3.49 -13.61
C HIS A 159 6.66 -4.46 -14.26
N GLU A 160 5.37 -4.21 -14.11
CA GLU A 160 4.32 -5.06 -14.68
C GLU A 160 4.26 -4.96 -16.21
N LEU A 161 4.58 -3.80 -16.79
CA LEU A 161 4.69 -3.64 -18.24
C LEU A 161 5.87 -4.45 -18.82
N CYS A 162 7.02 -4.48 -18.12
CA CYS A 162 8.18 -5.28 -18.54
C CYS A 162 7.88 -6.79 -18.53
N HIS A 163 6.95 -7.24 -17.68
CA HIS A 163 6.47 -8.63 -17.70
C HIS A 163 5.66 -9.00 -18.95
N LEU A 164 5.18 -8.04 -19.72
CA LEU A 164 4.58 -8.33 -21.04
C LEU A 164 5.62 -8.90 -22.02
N VAL A 165 6.92 -8.64 -21.80
CA VAL A 165 8.04 -9.12 -22.61
C VAL A 165 8.78 -10.27 -21.93
N HIS A 166 9.11 -10.11 -20.65
CA HIS A 166 9.91 -11.03 -19.86
C HIS A 166 9.12 -11.54 -18.66
N LEU A 167 8.63 -12.78 -18.69
CA LEU A 167 7.83 -13.37 -17.61
C LEU A 167 8.65 -13.63 -16.33
N HIS A 168 9.99 -13.68 -16.43
CA HIS A 168 10.88 -13.98 -15.31
C HIS A 168 11.87 -12.83 -15.07
N HIS A 169 12.24 -12.62 -13.80
CA HIS A 169 13.15 -11.56 -13.35
C HIS A 169 14.64 -11.90 -13.67
N GLY A 170 14.94 -12.26 -14.94
CA GLY A 170 16.30 -12.46 -15.42
C GLY A 170 17.01 -11.14 -15.73
N ALA A 171 18.28 -11.21 -16.19
CA ALA A 171 19.06 -10.04 -16.52
C ALA A 171 18.37 -9.12 -17.56
N ALA A 172 17.79 -9.71 -18.61
CA ALA A 172 17.07 -8.97 -19.65
C ALA A 172 15.86 -8.19 -19.10
N PHE A 173 15.13 -8.77 -18.12
CA PHE A 173 14.05 -8.08 -17.44
C PHE A 173 14.56 -6.84 -16.69
N HIS A 174 15.62 -7.00 -15.88
CA HIS A 174 16.18 -5.89 -15.10
C HIS A 174 16.79 -4.80 -15.97
N HIS A 175 17.41 -5.15 -17.12
CA HIS A 175 17.88 -4.17 -18.10
C HIS A 175 16.70 -3.36 -18.67
N LEU A 176 15.64 -4.03 -19.11
CA LEU A 176 14.46 -3.35 -19.65
C LEU A 176 13.81 -2.41 -18.64
N VAL A 177 13.69 -2.85 -17.37
CA VAL A 177 13.15 -1.96 -16.30
C VAL A 177 14.05 -0.73 -16.13
N ALA A 178 15.37 -0.91 -16.09
CA ALA A 178 16.31 0.20 -15.92
C ALA A 178 16.31 1.16 -17.12
N ASP A 179 16.14 0.65 -18.32
CA ASP A 179 16.06 1.46 -19.56
C ASP A 179 14.78 2.31 -19.59
N VAL A 180 13.63 1.72 -19.20
CA VAL A 180 12.34 2.42 -19.21
C VAL A 180 12.17 3.34 -18.01
N TYR A 181 12.71 2.96 -16.84
CA TYR A 181 12.61 3.73 -15.61
C TYR A 181 13.92 3.66 -14.80
N PRO A 182 14.90 4.55 -15.07
CA PRO A 182 16.20 4.54 -14.41
C PRO A 182 16.14 4.63 -12.89
N ASP A 183 15.17 5.38 -12.34
CA ASP A 183 15.00 5.59 -10.90
C ASP A 183 14.29 4.43 -10.17
N HIS A 184 14.07 3.28 -10.84
CA HIS A 184 13.33 2.14 -10.28
C HIS A 184 13.85 1.68 -8.93
N ARG A 185 15.18 1.63 -8.70
CA ARG A 185 15.78 1.18 -7.42
C ARG A 185 15.42 2.07 -6.25
N LEU A 186 15.40 3.39 -6.49
CA LEU A 186 15.01 4.36 -5.47
C LEU A 186 13.52 4.20 -5.13
N SER A 187 12.70 4.01 -6.16
CA SER A 187 11.26 3.75 -6.02
C SER A 187 10.96 2.45 -5.27
N ASP A 188 11.72 1.38 -5.53
CA ASP A 188 11.59 0.09 -4.83
C ASP A 188 11.90 0.24 -3.34
N THR A 189 13.00 0.93 -2.99
CA THR A 189 13.38 1.19 -1.61
C THR A 189 12.32 2.00 -0.86
N LEU A 190 11.77 3.03 -1.51
CA LEU A 190 10.71 3.85 -0.94
C LEU A 190 9.40 3.07 -0.79
N LEU A 191 9.06 2.23 -1.77
CA LEU A 191 7.88 1.37 -1.74
C LEU A 191 7.93 0.35 -0.61
N ASP A 192 9.11 -0.20 -0.29
CA ASP A 192 9.30 -1.07 0.87
C ASP A 192 8.99 -0.36 2.19
N ALA A 193 9.43 0.90 2.34
CA ALA A 193 9.12 1.71 3.50
C ALA A 193 7.61 1.96 3.62
N TRP A 194 6.95 2.33 2.53
CA TRP A 194 5.49 2.52 2.47
C TRP A 194 4.71 1.23 2.76
N THR A 195 5.19 0.09 2.29
CA THR A 195 4.60 -1.22 2.58
C THR A 195 4.53 -1.45 4.10
N SER A 196 5.60 -1.10 4.81
CA SER A 196 5.65 -1.20 6.28
C SER A 196 4.59 -0.35 6.97
N VAL A 197 4.42 0.90 6.52
CA VAL A 197 3.42 1.83 7.08
C VAL A 197 2.00 1.39 6.78
N LEU A 198 1.71 1.00 5.53
CA LEU A 198 0.37 0.62 5.12
C LEU A 198 -0.11 -0.67 5.79
N HIS A 199 0.80 -1.63 6.02
CA HIS A 199 0.47 -2.85 6.77
C HIS A 199 0.19 -2.55 8.25
N ALA A 200 0.97 -1.69 8.90
CA ALA A 200 0.74 -1.29 10.28
C ALA A 200 -0.62 -0.60 10.47
N HIS A 201 -1.10 0.16 9.47
CA HIS A 201 -2.39 0.83 9.52
C HIS A 201 -3.58 -0.02 9.06
N ALA A 202 -3.36 -1.12 8.34
CA ALA A 202 -4.42 -2.05 7.96
C ALA A 202 -5.07 -2.70 9.18
N ASP A 203 -4.26 -3.06 10.18
CA ASP A 203 -4.75 -3.66 11.43
C ASP A 203 -5.52 -2.64 12.28
N ALA A 204 -5.08 -1.38 12.33
CA ALA A 204 -5.79 -0.32 13.02
C ALA A 204 -7.14 0.05 12.38
N PHE A 205 -7.26 -0.12 11.06
CA PHE A 205 -8.50 0.16 10.33
C PHE A 205 -9.57 -0.93 10.56
N VAL A 206 -9.16 -2.19 10.68
CA VAL A 206 -10.04 -3.32 10.98
C VAL A 206 -10.54 -3.28 12.43
N GLN A 207 -9.68 -2.90 13.38
CA GLN A 207 -10.07 -2.78 14.78
C GLN A 207 -11.02 -1.62 15.05
N SER A 208 -10.92 -0.50 14.31
CA SER A 208 -11.83 0.62 14.45
C SER A 208 -13.24 0.35 13.88
N SER A 209 -13.37 -0.58 12.94
CA SER A 209 -14.69 -0.99 12.41
C SER A 209 -15.44 -1.96 13.32
N SER A 210 -14.76 -2.66 14.24
CA SER A 210 -15.41 -3.51 15.25
C SER A 210 -15.82 -2.75 16.53
N ASN A 211 -15.26 -1.56 16.77
CA ASN A 211 -15.59 -0.70 17.91
C ASN A 211 -16.44 0.53 17.53
N ALA A 212 -16.86 0.66 16.27
CA ALA A 212 -17.50 1.87 15.74
C ALA A 212 -18.96 2.06 16.20
N ASP A 213 -19.60 1.06 16.82
CA ASP A 213 -20.98 1.17 17.28
C ASP A 213 -21.16 1.95 18.59
N VAL A 214 -20.06 2.33 19.27
CA VAL A 214 -20.15 2.97 20.60
C VAL A 214 -19.79 4.46 20.61
N SER A 215 -19.16 5.01 19.56
CA SER A 215 -18.68 6.41 19.58
C SER A 215 -19.30 7.35 18.53
N ASP A 216 -20.29 6.91 17.75
CA ASP A 216 -20.97 7.76 16.75
C ASP A 216 -21.81 8.90 17.39
N ALA A 217 -22.11 8.83 18.68
CA ALA A 217 -22.87 9.86 19.38
C ALA A 217 -22.07 11.12 19.75
N ALA A 218 -20.74 11.05 19.78
CA ALA A 218 -19.91 12.16 20.27
C ALA A 218 -19.50 13.17 19.18
N ILE A 219 -19.61 12.81 17.90
CA ILE A 219 -19.16 13.67 16.77
C ILE A 219 -20.28 14.63 16.31
N ILE A 220 -21.55 14.33 16.62
CA ILE A 220 -22.70 15.12 16.19
C ILE A 220 -23.01 16.30 17.15
N SER A 221 -22.46 16.34 18.37
CA SER A 221 -22.78 17.33 19.39
C SER A 221 -21.91 18.62 19.38
N GLY A 222 -21.09 18.84 18.37
CA GLY A 222 -20.19 20.00 18.23
C GLY A 222 -20.83 21.26 17.64
N VAL A 223 -22.14 21.36 17.50
CA VAL A 223 -22.82 22.61 17.10
C VAL A 223 -23.06 23.45 18.34
N ARG A 224 -22.20 24.45 18.61
CA ARG A 224 -22.53 25.55 19.51
C ARG A 224 -23.51 26.50 18.82
N PRO A 225 -24.64 26.84 19.40
CA PRO A 225 -25.47 27.91 18.88
C PRO A 225 -24.77 29.25 19.16
N SER A 226 -24.60 30.03 18.11
CA SER A 226 -24.18 31.44 18.21
C SER A 226 -25.29 32.26 18.89
N MET A 227 -24.95 32.96 19.95
CA MET A 227 -25.66 34.16 20.35
C MET A 227 -25.18 35.36 19.53
#